data_72b9064d4a005eeb3863b1b42cd4263d
#
_entry.id   72b9064d4a005eeb3863b1b42cd4263d
#
_cell.length_a   1.000
_cell.length_b   1.000
_cell.length_c   1.000
_cell.angle_alpha   90.00
_cell.angle_beta   90.00
_cell.angle_gamma   90.00
#
_symmetry.space_group_name_H-M   'P 1'
#
loop_
_entity.id
_entity.type
_entity.pdbx_description
1 polymer ?
#
loop_
_entity_poly.entity_id
_entity_poly.type
_entity_poly.pdbx_seq_one_letter_code
_entity_poly.pdbx_strand_id
1 'polypeptide(L)'
;MVDLPNWSQYDASRTPSLPEHAERPGRLVVVLTTRGARRDGFAIDAVLGMVTGWSAEGRRVVLADVGLDEPSLHAAVDAPNAEGVGDVVLFGSSIRKVARAAPHGGYFFIGAGTGAADPSQVLGHGRWDRLCRGFLDAGVTLVAFAHAECPGTEHVLRVATDIVVLANEDEDVSGQLAEAAGVVCLVSGPSTAVSGQESLAVLETDSDLEAHLFETLEVPEDEGEGNHPEVGPRDEPSDIE
;
A
#
# COMPACT_ATOMS: atom_id res chain seq x y z
N MET A 1 13.38 22.97 5.26
CA MET A 1 14.34 21.87 5.08
C MET A 1 13.87 20.80 6.05
N VAL A 2 13.42 19.65 5.55
CA VAL A 2 12.96 18.54 6.39
C VAL A 2 14.21 17.94 7.02
N ASP A 3 14.20 17.79 8.35
CA ASP A 3 15.30 17.14 9.08
C ASP A 3 15.12 15.62 8.91
N LEU A 4 15.88 15.04 7.97
CA LEU A 4 15.79 13.62 7.66
C LEU A 4 16.61 12.82 8.68
N PRO A 5 16.12 11.63 9.11
CA PRO A 5 16.89 10.74 9.96
C PRO A 5 18.16 10.24 9.23
N ASN A 6 19.10 9.76 9.99
CA ASN A 6 20.30 9.15 9.42
C ASN A 6 19.98 7.84 8.72
N TRP A 7 20.73 7.52 7.67
CA TRP A 7 20.67 6.23 7.01
C TRP A 7 21.07 5.10 7.98
N SER A 8 20.34 4.00 7.90
CA SER A 8 20.69 2.73 8.55
C SER A 8 20.79 1.64 7.50
N GLN A 9 21.72 0.70 7.67
CA GLN A 9 21.76 -0.49 6.81
C GLN A 9 20.59 -1.41 7.13
N TYR A 10 20.08 -2.06 6.08
CA TYR A 10 19.05 -3.08 6.23
C TYR A 10 19.57 -4.25 7.08
N ASP A 11 18.80 -4.60 8.07
CA ASP A 11 19.01 -5.74 8.95
C ASP A 11 17.69 -6.48 9.07
N ALA A 12 17.63 -7.68 8.48
CA ALA A 12 16.43 -8.53 8.47
C ALA A 12 15.94 -8.94 9.87
N SER A 13 16.81 -8.87 10.89
CA SER A 13 16.44 -9.15 12.27
C SER A 13 15.78 -7.98 13.00
N ARG A 14 15.69 -6.82 12.37
CA ARG A 14 15.20 -5.58 12.99
C ARG A 14 14.02 -5.01 12.23
N THR A 15 12.90 -4.90 12.92
CA THR A 15 11.73 -4.17 12.43
C THR A 15 11.83 -2.71 12.91
N PRO A 16 11.68 -1.70 12.02
CA PRO A 16 11.66 -0.31 12.44
C PRO A 16 10.53 -0.05 13.44
N SER A 17 10.87 0.60 14.55
CA SER A 17 9.87 1.03 15.52
C SER A 17 9.04 2.18 14.94
N LEU A 18 7.72 2.04 14.95
CA LEU A 18 6.81 3.11 14.57
C LEU A 18 6.51 3.98 15.80
N PRO A 19 6.60 5.33 15.68
CA PRO A 19 6.29 6.23 16.79
C PRO A 19 4.86 6.01 17.29
N GLU A 20 4.60 6.19 18.58
CA GLU A 20 3.23 6.17 19.09
C GLU A 20 2.47 7.41 18.65
N HIS A 21 1.29 7.24 18.05
CA HIS A 21 0.36 8.32 17.74
C HIS A 21 -0.84 8.26 18.68
N ALA A 22 -1.00 9.30 19.50
CA ALA A 22 -2.04 9.35 20.52
C ALA A 22 -3.45 9.53 19.95
N GLU A 23 -3.61 10.03 18.74
CA GLU A 23 -4.90 10.49 18.21
C GLU A 23 -5.66 9.45 17.37
N ARG A 24 -4.99 8.45 16.81
CA ARG A 24 -5.63 7.44 15.95
C ARG A 24 -5.08 6.05 16.20
N PRO A 25 -5.95 5.04 16.24
CA PRO A 25 -5.51 3.66 16.47
C PRO A 25 -4.80 3.06 15.26
N GLY A 26 -5.13 3.48 14.04
CA GLY A 26 -4.56 2.98 12.79
C GLY A 26 -3.48 3.88 12.21
N ARG A 27 -2.77 3.38 11.19
CA ARG A 27 -1.66 4.08 10.53
C ARG A 27 -1.66 3.86 9.03
N LEU A 28 -1.15 4.85 8.30
CA LEU A 28 -0.69 4.68 6.92
C LEU A 28 0.84 4.80 6.91
N VAL A 29 1.51 3.67 6.81
CA VAL A 29 2.97 3.60 6.64
C VAL A 29 3.27 3.51 5.15
N VAL A 30 3.91 4.51 4.58
CA VAL A 30 4.39 4.45 3.20
C VAL A 30 5.82 3.92 3.21
N VAL A 31 6.04 2.79 2.56
CA VAL A 31 7.37 2.26 2.27
C VAL A 31 7.75 2.71 0.87
N LEU A 32 8.47 3.82 0.81
CA LEU A 32 8.93 4.43 -0.43
C LEU A 32 10.21 3.75 -0.91
N THR A 33 10.20 3.23 -2.14
CA THR A 33 11.36 2.52 -2.70
C THR A 33 11.87 3.18 -3.96
N THR A 34 13.18 3.24 -4.09
CA THR A 34 13.84 3.63 -5.34
C THR A 34 13.97 2.47 -6.30
N ARG A 35 14.24 2.78 -7.56
CA ARG A 35 14.46 1.76 -8.59
C ARG A 35 15.68 0.89 -8.28
N GLY A 36 16.76 1.47 -7.75
CA GLY A 36 17.97 0.74 -7.36
C GLY A 36 17.64 -0.29 -6.28
N ALA A 37 17.03 0.12 -5.19
CA ALA A 37 16.63 -0.76 -4.10
C ALA A 37 15.74 -1.94 -4.54
N ARG A 38 14.84 -1.70 -5.50
CA ARG A 38 14.00 -2.77 -6.06
C ARG A 38 14.79 -3.74 -6.95
N ARG A 39 15.70 -3.22 -7.79
CA ARG A 39 16.54 -4.06 -8.66
C ARG A 39 17.49 -4.96 -7.89
N ASP A 40 18.01 -4.47 -6.77
CA ASP A 40 18.90 -5.22 -5.90
C ASP A 40 18.15 -6.27 -5.05
N GLY A 41 16.81 -6.23 -5.07
CA GLY A 41 15.93 -7.20 -4.40
C GLY A 41 15.68 -6.93 -2.92
N PHE A 42 16.54 -6.15 -2.25
CA PHE A 42 16.42 -5.97 -0.81
C PHE A 42 15.14 -5.23 -0.38
N ALA A 43 14.58 -4.38 -1.25
CA ALA A 43 13.37 -3.62 -0.91
C ALA A 43 12.15 -4.52 -0.67
N ILE A 44 12.03 -5.60 -1.44
CA ILE A 44 10.96 -6.58 -1.27
C ILE A 44 11.16 -7.36 0.03
N ASP A 45 12.36 -7.89 0.27
CA ASP A 45 12.68 -8.61 1.49
C ASP A 45 12.49 -7.71 2.72
N ALA A 46 12.90 -6.44 2.63
CA ALA A 46 12.75 -5.49 3.71
C ALA A 46 11.28 -5.21 4.05
N VAL A 47 10.42 -4.94 3.07
CA VAL A 47 9.00 -4.67 3.35
C VAL A 47 8.30 -5.90 3.91
N LEU A 48 8.58 -7.11 3.38
CA LEU A 48 8.00 -8.35 3.90
C LEU A 48 8.46 -8.64 5.33
N GLY A 49 9.73 -8.40 5.64
CA GLY A 49 10.26 -8.48 7.01
C GLY A 49 9.58 -7.51 7.96
N MET A 50 9.40 -6.23 7.53
CA MET A 50 8.73 -5.21 8.33
C MET A 50 7.27 -5.57 8.64
N VAL A 51 6.48 -5.94 7.64
CA VAL A 51 5.06 -6.27 7.85
C VAL A 51 4.89 -7.51 8.72
N THR A 52 5.76 -8.51 8.56
CA THR A 52 5.79 -9.70 9.41
C THR A 52 6.15 -9.33 10.85
N GLY A 53 7.17 -8.49 11.06
CA GLY A 53 7.58 -8.02 12.38
C GLY A 53 6.49 -7.22 13.08
N TRP A 54 5.87 -6.26 12.40
CA TRP A 54 4.76 -5.48 12.96
C TRP A 54 3.53 -6.33 13.26
N SER A 55 3.27 -7.36 12.45
CA SER A 55 2.21 -8.33 12.72
C SER A 55 2.53 -9.17 13.96
N ALA A 56 3.76 -9.63 14.13
CA ALA A 56 4.22 -10.35 15.31
C ALA A 56 4.15 -9.51 16.61
N GLU A 57 4.24 -8.18 16.49
CA GLU A 57 3.97 -7.22 17.58
C GLU A 57 2.48 -7.08 17.93
N GLY A 58 1.58 -7.82 17.28
CA GLY A 58 0.14 -7.79 17.50
C GLY A 58 -0.61 -6.68 16.74
N ARG A 59 0.03 -6.06 15.73
CA ARG A 59 -0.66 -5.08 14.87
C ARG A 59 -1.47 -5.79 13.80
N ARG A 60 -2.64 -5.25 13.47
CA ARG A 60 -3.40 -5.67 12.29
C ARG A 60 -2.79 -4.99 11.07
N VAL A 61 -2.09 -5.75 10.23
CA VAL A 61 -1.33 -5.22 9.11
C VAL A 61 -1.97 -5.59 7.79
N VAL A 62 -2.10 -4.62 6.90
CA VAL A 62 -2.45 -4.81 5.49
C VAL A 62 -1.34 -4.23 4.64
N LEU A 63 -0.72 -5.05 3.80
CA LEU A 63 0.27 -4.63 2.81
C LEU A 63 -0.42 -4.40 1.47
N ALA A 64 -0.31 -3.20 0.92
CA ALA A 64 -0.84 -2.84 -0.39
C ALA A 64 0.29 -2.51 -1.37
N ASP A 65 0.27 -3.13 -2.54
CA ASP A 65 1.17 -2.78 -3.64
C ASP A 65 0.60 -1.56 -4.38
N VAL A 66 1.19 -0.40 -4.15
CA VAL A 66 0.84 0.86 -4.83
C VAL A 66 1.89 1.30 -5.84
N GLY A 67 2.87 0.44 -6.12
CA GLY A 67 3.81 0.57 -7.23
C GLY A 67 3.16 0.21 -8.56
N LEU A 68 2.13 0.98 -8.97
CA LEU A 68 1.23 0.65 -10.08
C LEU A 68 1.89 0.70 -11.45
N ASP A 69 3.07 1.31 -11.55
CA ASP A 69 3.89 1.36 -12.76
C ASP A 69 4.62 0.04 -13.04
N GLU A 70 5.03 -0.68 -12.00
CA GLU A 70 5.77 -1.93 -12.08
C GLU A 70 5.45 -2.85 -10.88
N PRO A 71 4.20 -3.37 -10.77
CA PRO A 71 3.79 -4.19 -9.63
C PRO A 71 4.67 -5.41 -9.44
N SER A 72 5.18 -5.63 -8.22
CA SER A 72 6.17 -6.69 -7.97
C SER A 72 5.88 -7.54 -6.73
N LEU A 73 5.17 -7.03 -5.75
CA LEU A 73 4.96 -7.76 -4.49
C LEU A 73 4.14 -9.03 -4.63
N HIS A 74 3.18 -9.07 -5.57
CA HIS A 74 2.30 -10.22 -5.76
C HIS A 74 3.07 -11.53 -6.02
N ALA A 75 4.20 -11.45 -6.74
CA ALA A 75 5.05 -12.61 -7.01
C ALA A 75 5.81 -13.06 -5.74
N ALA A 76 6.20 -12.13 -4.89
CA ALA A 76 6.94 -12.42 -3.66
C ALA A 76 6.05 -13.02 -2.55
N VAL A 77 4.74 -12.72 -2.57
CA VAL A 77 3.76 -13.27 -1.60
C VAL A 77 2.95 -14.43 -2.18
N ASP A 78 3.31 -14.94 -3.36
CA ASP A 78 2.60 -16.01 -4.08
C ASP A 78 1.08 -15.74 -4.22
N ALA A 79 0.74 -14.50 -4.58
CA ALA A 79 -0.64 -14.06 -4.73
C ALA A 79 -0.95 -13.63 -6.18
N PRO A 80 -2.20 -13.84 -6.66
CA PRO A 80 -2.59 -13.33 -7.96
C PRO A 80 -2.67 -11.79 -7.95
N ASN A 81 -2.33 -11.15 -9.08
CA ASN A 81 -2.47 -9.71 -9.27
C ASN A 81 -3.68 -9.34 -10.18
N ALA A 82 -4.74 -10.15 -10.14
CA ALA A 82 -5.89 -9.96 -11.03
C ALA A 82 -6.80 -8.81 -10.59
N GLU A 83 -6.97 -8.63 -9.29
CA GLU A 83 -7.75 -7.55 -8.67
C GLU A 83 -6.96 -6.98 -7.49
N GLY A 84 -7.03 -5.65 -7.30
CA GLY A 84 -6.23 -4.99 -6.27
C GLY A 84 -6.60 -3.53 -6.05
N VAL A 85 -5.61 -2.71 -5.69
CA VAL A 85 -5.78 -1.29 -5.38
C VAL A 85 -6.47 -0.53 -6.51
N GLY A 86 -6.04 -0.76 -7.77
CA GLY A 86 -6.65 -0.13 -8.94
C GLY A 86 -8.14 -0.42 -9.05
N ASP A 87 -8.54 -1.67 -8.82
CA ASP A 87 -9.94 -2.11 -8.92
C ASP A 87 -10.81 -1.53 -7.80
N VAL A 88 -10.27 -1.42 -6.58
CA VAL A 88 -10.97 -0.76 -5.46
C VAL A 88 -11.19 0.71 -5.76
N VAL A 89 -10.16 1.39 -6.23
CA VAL A 89 -10.19 2.84 -6.39
C VAL A 89 -11.01 3.25 -7.62
N LEU A 90 -10.79 2.62 -8.78
CA LEU A 90 -11.45 3.02 -10.03
C LEU A 90 -12.85 2.41 -10.17
N PHE A 91 -13.01 1.14 -9.80
CA PHE A 91 -14.25 0.40 -10.07
C PHE A 91 -15.10 0.12 -8.83
N GLY A 92 -14.60 0.48 -7.62
CA GLY A 92 -15.35 0.26 -6.38
C GLY A 92 -15.41 -1.17 -5.92
N SER A 93 -14.44 -2.02 -6.32
CA SER A 93 -14.32 -3.38 -5.77
C SER A 93 -14.16 -3.33 -4.26
N SER A 94 -14.83 -4.22 -3.54
CA SER A 94 -14.73 -4.25 -2.08
C SER A 94 -13.36 -4.74 -1.61
N ILE A 95 -12.87 -4.21 -0.50
CA ILE A 95 -11.60 -4.65 0.13
C ILE A 95 -11.65 -6.15 0.44
N ARG A 96 -12.79 -6.66 0.92
CA ARG A 96 -13.02 -8.08 1.18
C ARG A 96 -12.74 -8.99 -0.02
N LYS A 97 -12.99 -8.48 -1.23
CA LYS A 97 -12.80 -9.24 -2.47
C LYS A 97 -11.34 -9.28 -2.88
N VAL A 98 -10.60 -8.19 -2.65
CA VAL A 98 -9.22 -8.03 -3.14
C VAL A 98 -8.16 -8.37 -2.11
N ALA A 99 -8.44 -8.22 -0.81
CA ALA A 99 -7.51 -8.57 0.25
C ALA A 99 -7.38 -10.10 0.39
N ARG A 100 -6.17 -10.58 0.51
CA ARG A 100 -5.82 -11.99 0.69
C ARG A 100 -4.97 -12.14 1.94
N ALA A 101 -5.23 -13.16 2.74
CA ALA A 101 -4.30 -13.52 3.80
C ALA A 101 -2.98 -13.95 3.17
N ALA A 102 -1.87 -13.35 3.61
CA ALA A 102 -0.56 -13.78 3.15
C ALA A 102 -0.27 -15.19 3.69
N PRO A 103 0.29 -16.11 2.87
CA PRO A 103 0.57 -17.47 3.29
C PRO A 103 1.46 -17.57 4.54
N HIS A 104 2.28 -16.54 4.72
CA HIS A 104 3.23 -16.44 5.83
C HIS A 104 3.22 -15.01 6.38
N GLY A 105 3.35 -14.85 7.70
CA GLY A 105 3.59 -13.55 8.32
C GLY A 105 2.38 -12.87 8.99
N GLY A 106 1.18 -13.46 8.98
CA GLY A 106 0.04 -12.97 9.77
C GLY A 106 -0.52 -11.60 9.35
N TYR A 107 -0.35 -11.21 8.09
CA TYR A 107 -0.87 -9.97 7.51
C TYR A 107 -1.74 -10.24 6.28
N PHE A 108 -2.48 -9.22 5.84
CA PHE A 108 -3.23 -9.28 4.58
C PHE A 108 -2.48 -8.55 3.47
N PHE A 109 -2.61 -9.04 2.25
CA PHE A 109 -2.03 -8.45 1.05
C PHE A 109 -3.11 -7.98 0.08
N ILE A 110 -2.92 -6.81 -0.50
CA ILE A 110 -3.70 -6.26 -1.61
C ILE A 110 -2.74 -5.97 -2.75
N GLY A 111 -2.89 -6.69 -3.86
CA GLY A 111 -2.09 -6.45 -5.06
C GLY A 111 -2.39 -5.09 -5.71
N ALA A 112 -1.61 -4.72 -6.70
CA ALA A 112 -1.87 -3.53 -7.51
C ALA A 112 -3.17 -3.66 -8.33
N GLY A 113 -3.50 -4.89 -8.74
CA GLY A 113 -4.66 -5.20 -9.55
C GLY A 113 -4.43 -5.04 -11.04
N THR A 114 -5.51 -4.96 -11.79
CA THR A 114 -5.46 -4.71 -13.23
C THR A 114 -4.80 -3.35 -13.48
N GLY A 115 -3.74 -3.36 -14.28
CA GLY A 115 -2.90 -2.18 -14.51
C GLY A 115 -3.72 -0.97 -14.97
N ALA A 116 -3.61 0.13 -14.25
CA ALA A 116 -4.14 1.42 -14.70
C ALA A 116 -3.21 1.96 -15.78
N ALA A 117 -3.79 2.50 -16.86
CA ALA A 117 -3.01 3.18 -17.91
C ALA A 117 -2.25 4.41 -17.36
N ASP A 118 -2.75 4.97 -16.27
CA ASP A 118 -2.16 6.13 -15.59
C ASP A 118 -2.26 5.93 -14.07
N PRO A 119 -1.17 5.58 -13.39
CA PRO A 119 -1.13 5.42 -11.95
C PRO A 119 -1.61 6.64 -11.15
N SER A 120 -1.37 7.85 -11.66
CA SER A 120 -1.77 9.08 -10.97
C SER A 120 -3.29 9.22 -10.82
N GLN A 121 -4.07 8.65 -11.75
CA GLN A 121 -5.53 8.62 -11.64
C GLN A 121 -6.01 7.74 -10.49
N VAL A 122 -5.27 6.68 -10.15
CA VAL A 122 -5.58 5.81 -9.02
C VAL A 122 -5.16 6.49 -7.72
N LEU A 123 -3.89 6.86 -7.62
CA LEU A 123 -3.31 7.38 -6.37
C LEU A 123 -3.83 8.77 -5.99
N GLY A 124 -4.21 9.60 -6.97
CA GLY A 124 -4.84 10.91 -6.77
C GLY A 124 -6.37 10.88 -6.65
N HIS A 125 -7.00 9.71 -6.72
CA HIS A 125 -8.44 9.60 -6.67
C HIS A 125 -8.99 9.76 -5.24
N GLY A 126 -10.09 10.47 -5.05
CA GLY A 126 -10.69 10.68 -3.72
C GLY A 126 -11.14 9.41 -2.98
N ARG A 127 -11.33 8.28 -3.68
CA ARG A 127 -11.57 6.97 -3.05
C ARG A 127 -10.33 6.44 -2.36
N TRP A 128 -9.14 6.74 -2.85
CA TRP A 128 -7.90 6.40 -2.17
C TRP A 128 -7.85 7.01 -0.77
N ASP A 129 -8.15 8.32 -0.65
CA ASP A 129 -8.17 9.00 0.65
C ASP A 129 -9.22 8.42 1.61
N ARG A 130 -10.40 8.03 1.07
CA ARG A 130 -11.44 7.38 1.88
C ARG A 130 -11.01 6.00 2.35
N LEU A 131 -10.37 5.23 1.48
CA LEU A 131 -9.82 3.93 1.81
C LEU A 131 -8.79 4.03 2.94
N CYS A 132 -7.82 4.93 2.81
CA CYS A 132 -6.81 5.16 3.83
C CYS A 132 -7.46 5.53 5.17
N ARG A 133 -8.42 6.47 5.18
CA ARG A 133 -9.15 6.86 6.40
C ARG A 133 -9.88 5.69 7.02
N GLY A 134 -10.56 4.86 6.24
CA GLY A 134 -11.24 3.67 6.73
C GLY A 134 -10.29 2.72 7.47
N PHE A 135 -9.11 2.47 6.95
CA PHE A 135 -8.10 1.66 7.63
C PHE A 135 -7.60 2.31 8.93
N LEU A 136 -7.34 3.62 8.90
CA LEU A 136 -6.89 4.35 10.09
C LEU A 136 -7.95 4.28 11.22
N ASP A 137 -9.21 4.53 10.88
CA ASP A 137 -10.32 4.53 11.85
C ASP A 137 -10.59 3.12 12.39
N ALA A 138 -10.38 2.08 11.58
CA ALA A 138 -10.46 0.68 11.99
C ALA A 138 -9.26 0.21 12.85
N GLY A 139 -8.27 1.04 13.10
CA GLY A 139 -7.07 0.68 13.86
C GLY A 139 -6.16 -0.30 13.11
N VAL A 140 -6.16 -0.25 11.78
CA VAL A 140 -5.32 -1.09 10.93
C VAL A 140 -4.05 -0.32 10.56
N THR A 141 -2.93 -1.00 10.51
CA THR A 141 -1.69 -0.50 9.92
C THR A 141 -1.71 -0.83 8.43
N LEU A 142 -2.10 0.12 7.59
CA LEU A 142 -1.97 0.03 6.14
C LEU A 142 -0.54 0.34 5.75
N VAL A 143 0.15 -0.61 5.14
CA VAL A 143 1.50 -0.43 4.60
C VAL A 143 1.39 -0.31 3.08
N ALA A 144 1.67 0.86 2.56
CA ALA A 144 1.65 1.15 1.13
C ALA A 144 3.07 1.04 0.56
N PHE A 145 3.35 0.00 -0.22
CA PHE A 145 4.62 -0.16 -0.92
C PHE A 145 4.59 0.67 -2.19
N ALA A 146 5.32 1.77 -2.20
CA ALA A 146 5.28 2.79 -3.23
C ALA A 146 6.62 2.93 -3.94
N HIS A 147 6.59 3.20 -5.24
CA HIS A 147 7.78 3.50 -6.03
C HIS A 147 7.99 5.02 -6.11
N ALA A 148 9.21 5.47 -5.86
CA ALA A 148 9.55 6.90 -5.88
C ALA A 148 9.31 7.55 -7.26
N GLU A 149 9.41 6.76 -8.32
CA GLU A 149 9.25 7.21 -9.71
C GLU A 149 7.82 7.04 -10.25
N CYS A 150 6.93 6.35 -9.50
CA CYS A 150 5.56 6.11 -9.95
C CYS A 150 4.74 7.42 -9.93
N PRO A 151 4.10 7.79 -11.04
CA PRO A 151 3.24 8.97 -11.08
C PRO A 151 2.12 8.89 -10.04
N GLY A 152 1.95 9.95 -9.24
CA GLY A 152 0.94 10.04 -8.20
C GLY A 152 1.43 9.62 -6.80
N THR A 153 2.66 9.12 -6.65
CA THR A 153 3.22 8.75 -5.33
C THR A 153 3.23 9.92 -4.35
N GLU A 154 3.35 11.16 -4.84
CA GLU A 154 3.26 12.37 -4.00
C GLU A 154 1.91 12.49 -3.27
N HIS A 155 0.82 11.97 -3.84
CA HIS A 155 -0.48 11.96 -3.18
C HIS A 155 -0.50 10.97 -2.00
N VAL A 156 0.14 9.83 -2.17
CA VAL A 156 0.25 8.81 -1.11
C VAL A 156 1.11 9.32 0.04
N LEU A 157 2.25 9.95 -0.28
CA LEU A 157 3.16 10.55 0.71
C LEU A 157 2.49 11.67 1.52
N ARG A 158 1.63 12.46 0.90
CA ARG A 158 0.93 13.58 1.57
C ARG A 158 -0.02 13.12 2.67
N VAL A 159 -0.62 11.95 2.54
CA VAL A 159 -1.58 11.40 3.52
C VAL A 159 -0.95 10.39 4.47
N ALA A 160 0.34 10.09 4.30
CA ALA A 160 1.07 9.17 5.15
C ALA A 160 1.16 9.67 6.60
N THR A 161 1.04 8.75 7.55
CA THR A 161 1.35 9.02 8.96
C THR A 161 2.83 8.81 9.24
N ASP A 162 3.41 7.81 8.59
CA ASP A 162 4.80 7.41 8.75
C ASP A 162 5.40 7.07 7.38
N ILE A 163 6.67 7.38 7.17
CA ILE A 163 7.37 7.09 5.92
C ILE A 163 8.67 6.36 6.24
N VAL A 164 8.84 5.20 5.62
CA VAL A 164 10.08 4.43 5.58
C VAL A 164 10.64 4.52 4.17
N VAL A 165 11.89 4.87 4.02
CA VAL A 165 12.53 4.96 2.71
C VAL A 165 13.52 3.82 2.55
N LEU A 166 13.39 3.09 1.45
CA LEU A 166 14.33 2.05 1.02
C LEU A 166 15.03 2.51 -0.25
N ALA A 167 16.30 2.83 -0.14
CA ALA A 167 17.10 3.31 -1.26
C ALA A 167 18.56 2.90 -1.11
N ASN A 168 19.33 2.93 -2.19
CA ASN A 168 20.77 2.81 -2.09
C ASN A 168 21.37 4.13 -1.57
N GLU A 169 22.52 4.07 -0.91
CA GLU A 169 23.13 5.24 -0.27
C GLU A 169 23.52 6.36 -1.26
N ASP A 170 23.72 6.01 -2.52
CA ASP A 170 24.07 6.90 -3.62
C ASP A 170 22.84 7.53 -4.31
N GLU A 171 21.63 7.10 -3.97
CA GLU A 171 20.39 7.61 -4.56
C GLU A 171 19.86 8.83 -3.79
N ASP A 172 19.59 9.91 -4.50
CA ASP A 172 18.99 11.12 -3.91
C ASP A 172 17.45 11.02 -3.89
N VAL A 173 16.90 10.93 -2.70
CA VAL A 173 15.47 10.91 -2.43
C VAL A 173 14.90 12.23 -1.92
N SER A 174 15.73 13.26 -1.84
CA SER A 174 15.36 14.56 -1.22
C SER A 174 14.22 15.24 -1.96
N GLY A 175 14.15 15.07 -3.28
CA GLY A 175 13.08 15.63 -4.10
C GLY A 175 11.70 15.05 -3.78
N GLN A 176 11.63 13.74 -3.59
CA GLN A 176 10.38 13.03 -3.25
C GLN A 176 9.92 13.33 -1.82
N LEU A 177 10.85 13.61 -0.93
CA LEU A 177 10.60 13.88 0.49
C LEU A 177 10.44 15.37 0.83
N ALA A 178 10.55 16.26 -0.16
CA ALA A 178 10.55 17.71 0.09
C ALA A 178 9.30 18.22 0.82
N GLU A 179 8.16 17.61 0.58
CA GLU A 179 6.87 17.93 1.20
C GLU A 179 6.38 16.84 2.16
N ALA A 180 7.18 15.79 2.39
CA ALA A 180 6.80 14.67 3.23
C ALA A 180 6.98 15.00 4.71
N ALA A 181 5.97 14.69 5.52
CA ALA A 181 6.05 14.72 6.97
C ALA A 181 6.13 13.28 7.51
N GLY A 182 6.75 13.08 8.66
CA GLY A 182 6.71 11.78 9.33
C GLY A 182 7.71 10.75 8.77
N VAL A 183 8.86 11.18 8.22
CA VAL A 183 9.92 10.23 7.85
C VAL A 183 10.49 9.59 9.12
N VAL A 184 10.26 8.27 9.25
CA VAL A 184 10.65 7.49 10.44
C VAL A 184 12.09 6.98 10.32
N CYS A 185 12.45 6.44 9.15
CA CYS A 185 13.80 5.95 8.90
C CYS A 185 14.13 5.92 7.40
N LEU A 186 15.45 6.00 7.14
CA LEU A 186 16.04 5.75 5.84
C LEU A 186 16.84 4.45 5.95
N VAL A 187 16.59 3.50 5.06
CA VAL A 187 17.24 2.19 5.07
C VAL A 187 17.95 1.96 3.75
N SER A 188 19.24 1.70 3.80
CA SER A 188 20.02 1.30 2.64
C SER A 188 20.15 -0.21 2.54
N GLY A 189 20.34 -0.70 1.31
CA GLY A 189 20.59 -2.11 1.05
C GLY A 189 21.83 -2.63 1.78
N PRO A 190 21.96 -3.95 1.89
CA PRO A 190 23.17 -4.54 2.44
C PRO A 190 24.34 -4.17 1.54
N SER A 191 25.39 -3.60 2.14
CA SER A 191 26.65 -3.39 1.42
C SER A 191 27.05 -4.72 0.79
N THR A 192 27.30 -4.74 -0.54
CA THR A 192 27.55 -5.93 -1.34
C THR A 192 28.79 -6.70 -0.88
N ALA A 193 28.66 -7.36 0.26
CA ALA A 193 29.61 -8.36 0.74
C ALA A 193 28.82 -9.52 1.35
N VAL A 194 28.70 -10.59 0.54
CA VAL A 194 28.34 -11.95 0.95
C VAL A 194 26.86 -12.29 1.08
N SER A 195 26.39 -12.99 0.06
CA SER A 195 25.19 -13.82 0.03
C SER A 195 25.20 -14.92 1.10
N GLY A 196 24.10 -15.01 1.84
CA GLY A 196 23.75 -16.19 2.62
C GLY A 196 22.24 -16.27 2.71
N GLN A 197 21.64 -17.15 1.90
CA GLN A 197 20.24 -17.51 2.02
C GLN A 197 20.00 -18.18 3.38
N GLU A 198 19.27 -17.56 4.26
CA GLU A 198 18.62 -18.22 5.37
C GLU A 198 17.11 -18.21 5.17
N SER A 199 16.58 -19.44 5.15
CA SER A 199 15.20 -19.80 4.94
C SER A 199 14.32 -19.26 6.08
N LEU A 200 13.28 -18.50 5.74
CA LEU A 200 12.24 -18.04 6.66
C LEU A 200 11.45 -19.24 7.21
N ALA A 201 11.37 -19.34 8.52
CA ALA A 201 10.57 -20.34 9.20
C ALA A 201 9.07 -20.04 9.04
N VAL A 202 8.32 -21.09 8.71
CA VAL A 202 6.86 -21.07 8.54
C VAL A 202 6.19 -20.83 9.89
N LEU A 203 5.43 -19.73 10.02
CA LEU A 203 4.47 -19.54 11.10
C LEU A 203 3.07 -19.92 10.59
N GLU A 204 2.38 -20.77 11.34
CA GLU A 204 1.02 -21.20 11.01
C GLU A 204 0.03 -20.02 11.09
N THR A 205 -0.81 -19.88 10.07
CA THR A 205 -1.85 -18.85 9.98
C THR A 205 -3.00 -19.16 10.94
N ASP A 206 -3.34 -18.21 11.79
CA ASP A 206 -4.46 -18.27 12.73
C ASP A 206 -5.76 -17.86 12.01
N SER A 207 -6.72 -18.77 11.92
CA SER A 207 -8.01 -18.62 11.23
C SER A 207 -8.89 -17.50 11.83
N ASP A 208 -8.62 -17.08 13.06
CA ASP A 208 -9.40 -16.06 13.76
C ASP A 208 -9.08 -14.63 13.29
N LEU A 209 -7.96 -14.44 12.59
CA LEU A 209 -7.55 -13.13 12.06
C LEU A 209 -8.46 -12.65 10.92
N GLU A 210 -8.94 -13.58 10.07
CA GLU A 210 -9.80 -13.24 8.94
C GLU A 210 -11.15 -12.65 9.37
N ALA A 211 -11.77 -13.24 10.39
CA ALA A 211 -13.08 -12.80 10.88
C ALA A 211 -13.03 -11.37 11.44
N HIS A 212 -11.99 -11.05 12.20
CA HIS A 212 -11.90 -9.78 12.92
C HIS A 212 -11.53 -8.57 12.05
N LEU A 213 -10.73 -8.79 10.99
CA LEU A 213 -10.36 -7.71 10.08
C LEU A 213 -11.55 -7.24 9.23
N PHE A 214 -12.37 -8.19 8.77
CA PHE A 214 -13.49 -7.88 7.89
C PHE A 214 -14.72 -7.34 8.62
N GLU A 215 -14.89 -7.63 9.90
CA GLU A 215 -16.01 -7.12 10.70
C GLU A 215 -15.88 -5.61 10.97
N THR A 216 -14.64 -5.08 10.94
CA THR A 216 -14.34 -3.67 11.25
C THR A 216 -14.19 -2.79 10.01
N LEU A 217 -14.12 -3.37 8.79
CA LEU A 217 -13.93 -2.66 7.53
C LEU A 217 -15.25 -2.45 6.75
N GLU A 218 -16.35 -2.11 7.42
CA GLU A 218 -17.52 -1.56 6.71
C GLU A 218 -17.18 -0.14 6.21
N VAL A 219 -16.59 -0.07 5.03
CA VAL A 219 -16.56 1.17 4.25
C VAL A 219 -17.99 1.42 3.80
N PRO A 220 -18.65 2.54 4.17
CA PRO A 220 -20.02 2.82 3.75
C PRO A 220 -20.10 2.73 2.23
N GLU A 221 -21.03 1.92 1.74
CA GLU A 221 -21.35 1.86 0.32
C GLU A 221 -21.78 3.27 -0.10
N ASP A 222 -21.12 3.80 -1.13
CA ASP A 222 -21.46 5.07 -1.74
C ASP A 222 -22.85 4.87 -2.40
N GLU A 223 -23.92 5.31 -1.74
CA GLU A 223 -25.21 5.47 -2.38
C GLU A 223 -25.02 6.57 -3.44
N GLY A 224 -24.55 6.14 -4.63
CA GLY A 224 -24.44 6.98 -5.79
C GLY A 224 -25.81 7.56 -6.09
N GLU A 225 -25.98 8.86 -5.84
CA GLU A 225 -27.09 9.61 -6.41
C GLU A 225 -27.08 9.39 -7.93
N GLY A 226 -27.87 8.42 -8.35
CA GLY A 226 -28.18 8.14 -9.74
C GLY A 226 -28.98 9.28 -10.31
N ASN A 227 -28.32 10.35 -10.70
CA ASN A 227 -28.89 11.34 -11.58
C ASN A 227 -28.84 10.79 -13.02
N HIS A 228 -29.75 9.89 -13.32
CA HIS A 228 -30.10 9.56 -14.70
C HIS A 228 -30.94 10.71 -15.25
N PRO A 229 -30.50 11.41 -16.31
CA PRO A 229 -31.37 12.30 -17.02
C PRO A 229 -32.45 11.45 -17.68
N GLU A 230 -33.73 11.72 -17.33
CA GLU A 230 -34.90 11.19 -18.04
C GLU A 230 -34.76 11.54 -19.52
N VAL A 231 -34.58 10.51 -20.35
CA VAL A 231 -34.73 10.63 -21.81
C VAL A 231 -36.23 10.65 -22.07
N GLY A 232 -36.76 11.85 -22.30
CA GLY A 232 -38.14 12.06 -22.75
C GLY A 232 -38.43 11.30 -24.05
N PRO A 233 -39.71 10.95 -24.30
CA PRO A 233 -40.11 10.17 -25.45
C PRO A 233 -39.80 10.94 -26.76
N ARG A 234 -39.15 10.22 -27.69
CA ARG A 234 -38.91 10.70 -29.05
C ARG A 234 -40.25 10.77 -29.79
N ASP A 235 -40.63 11.96 -30.22
CA ASP A 235 -41.73 12.14 -31.15
C ASP A 235 -41.37 11.45 -32.46
N GLU A 236 -42.26 10.51 -32.87
CA GLU A 236 -42.26 9.93 -34.21
C GLU A 236 -42.66 11.04 -35.23
N PRO A 237 -42.00 11.12 -36.38
CA PRO A 237 -42.50 11.96 -37.46
C PRO A 237 -43.68 11.30 -38.14
N SER A 238 -44.84 11.97 -38.08
CA SER A 238 -46.02 11.61 -38.85
C SER A 238 -45.77 11.81 -40.35
N ASP A 239 -46.02 10.75 -41.10
CA ASP A 239 -46.17 10.78 -42.56
C ASP A 239 -47.26 11.76 -42.95
N ILE A 240 -46.97 12.64 -43.87
CA ILE A 240 -47.95 13.36 -44.67
C ILE A 240 -47.60 13.15 -46.14
N GLU A 241 -48.64 12.73 -46.87
CA GLU A 241 -48.82 12.50 -48.28
C GLU A 241 -47.98 13.38 -49.25
#